data_2863faa5af21c6ffc1a9ad92be47989e
#
_entry.id   2863faa5af21c6ffc1a9ad92be47989e
#
_cell.length_a   1.000
_cell.length_b   1.000
_cell.length_c   1.000
_cell.angle_alpha   90.00
_cell.angle_beta   90.00
_cell.angle_gamma   90.00
#
_symmetry.space_group_name_H-M   'P 1'
#
loop_
_entity.id
_entity.type
_entity.pdbx_description
1 polymer ?
#
loop_
_entity_poly.entity_id
_entity_poly.type
_entity_poly.pdbx_seq_one_letter_code
_entity_poly.pdbx_strand_id
1 'polypeptide(L)'
;MTEALTVSCNYFFYEVGRLMGIETLSGYAAQFGFGQHTGIEIGDSTGFLASPEWAENAGLEWTDGQTLTAAIGQSYHLFTPLQLANYMATLAGGGEHYEAHLLKNVKSYDNSQVLYAYNKDPKNTVEISDSTLDAVLEGMHDLTTGSLYYEFRDCVVSAGAKTGTAEIGDGLVNGVFIAFAPYENPQIAVAVAIEKAEAGADLAPVAVDIINAYFSRSTSSTAPIQGENILIQ
;
A
#
# COMPACT_ATOMS: atom_id res chain seq x y z
N MET A 1 15.35 -12.01 -7.39
CA MET A 1 14.47 -11.15 -6.55
C MET A 1 13.00 -11.47 -6.83
N THR A 2 12.55 -11.45 -8.06
CA THR A 2 11.17 -11.76 -8.50
C THR A 2 10.62 -13.03 -7.85
N GLU A 3 11.27 -14.17 -8.04
CA GLU A 3 10.85 -15.45 -7.43
C GLU A 3 10.78 -15.39 -5.90
N ALA A 4 11.77 -14.75 -5.25
CA ALA A 4 11.78 -14.62 -3.79
C ALA A 4 10.58 -13.82 -3.27
N LEU A 5 10.14 -12.81 -4.02
CA LEU A 5 8.94 -12.01 -3.72
C LEU A 5 7.67 -12.84 -3.93
N THR A 6 7.59 -13.58 -5.06
CA THR A 6 6.46 -14.44 -5.41
C THR A 6 6.19 -15.50 -4.34
N VAL A 7 7.26 -16.19 -3.87
CA VAL A 7 7.12 -17.23 -2.83
C VAL A 7 7.23 -16.70 -1.41
N SER A 8 7.32 -15.38 -1.21
CA SER A 8 7.48 -14.75 0.10
C SER A 8 8.66 -15.34 0.91
N CYS A 9 9.84 -15.42 0.30
CA CYS A 9 11.02 -16.05 0.91
C CYS A 9 11.62 -15.16 2.01
N ASN A 10 11.27 -15.38 3.26
CA ASN A 10 11.80 -14.64 4.41
C ASN A 10 13.33 -14.66 4.46
N TYR A 11 13.94 -15.81 4.14
CA TYR A 11 15.39 -15.97 4.20
C TYR A 11 16.13 -15.03 3.23
N PHE A 12 15.58 -14.84 2.04
CA PHE A 12 16.12 -13.90 1.06
C PHE A 12 16.05 -12.47 1.61
N PHE A 13 14.89 -12.07 2.15
CA PHE A 13 14.70 -10.69 2.65
C PHE A 13 15.44 -10.43 3.97
N TYR A 14 15.64 -11.44 4.81
CA TYR A 14 16.54 -11.33 5.97
C TYR A 14 17.96 -11.00 5.52
N GLU A 15 18.47 -11.70 4.50
CA GLU A 15 19.83 -11.43 3.99
C GLU A 15 19.94 -10.07 3.32
N VAL A 16 18.93 -9.64 2.57
CA VAL A 16 18.83 -8.28 2.00
C VAL A 16 18.86 -7.25 3.14
N GLY A 17 18.05 -7.42 4.17
CA GLY A 17 18.00 -6.52 5.33
C GLY A 17 19.33 -6.46 6.08
N ARG A 18 19.99 -7.62 6.26
CA ARG A 18 21.32 -7.70 6.90
C ARG A 18 22.38 -6.93 6.10
N LEU A 19 22.37 -7.05 4.78
CA LEU A 19 23.33 -6.37 3.90
C LEU A 19 23.06 -4.86 3.79
N MET A 20 21.80 -4.48 3.76
CA MET A 20 21.39 -3.08 3.60
C MET A 20 21.50 -2.29 4.92
N GLY A 21 21.19 -2.93 6.03
CA GLY A 21 21.09 -2.32 7.35
C GLY A 21 19.80 -1.54 7.58
N ILE A 22 19.46 -1.36 8.85
CA ILE A 22 18.18 -0.74 9.24
C ILE A 22 18.07 0.73 8.85
N GLU A 23 19.16 1.49 8.89
CA GLU A 23 19.16 2.91 8.54
C GLU A 23 18.79 3.13 7.07
N THR A 24 19.34 2.31 6.17
CA THR A 24 19.01 2.36 4.75
C THR A 24 17.56 1.92 4.51
N LEU A 25 17.13 0.84 5.15
CA LEU A 25 15.77 0.32 5.06
C LEU A 25 14.75 1.37 5.51
N SER A 26 14.92 1.93 6.71
CA SER A 26 14.00 2.94 7.25
C SER A 26 14.06 4.25 6.47
N GLY A 27 15.23 4.65 5.97
CA GLY A 27 15.38 5.81 5.10
C GLY A 27 14.58 5.69 3.80
N TYR A 28 14.60 4.53 3.15
CA TYR A 28 13.76 4.26 1.97
C TYR A 28 12.28 4.16 2.35
N ALA A 29 11.93 3.46 3.42
CA ALA A 29 10.55 3.34 3.89
C ALA A 29 9.93 4.71 4.18
N ALA A 30 10.69 5.64 4.77
CA ALA A 30 10.25 7.01 5.02
C ALA A 30 9.95 7.78 3.72
N GLN A 31 10.70 7.53 2.62
CA GLN A 31 10.42 8.16 1.32
C GLN A 31 9.09 7.69 0.73
N PHE A 32 8.64 6.48 1.05
CA PHE A 32 7.30 5.95 0.70
C PHE A 32 6.19 6.44 1.66
N GLY A 33 6.49 7.32 2.61
CA GLY A 33 5.52 7.90 3.53
C GLY A 33 5.28 7.10 4.82
N PHE A 34 6.01 6.01 5.07
CA PHE A 34 5.90 5.27 6.33
C PHE A 34 6.43 6.09 7.51
N GLY A 35 5.76 6.01 8.64
CA GLY A 35 6.08 6.79 9.84
C GLY A 35 5.67 8.28 9.77
N GLN A 36 4.90 8.68 8.75
CA GLN A 36 4.45 10.05 8.51
C GLN A 36 2.93 10.09 8.29
N HIS A 37 2.36 11.30 8.44
CA HIS A 37 0.98 11.53 8.00
C HIS A 37 0.84 11.43 6.48
N THR A 38 -0.24 10.81 6.02
CA THR A 38 -0.50 10.66 4.58
C THR A 38 -0.95 11.97 3.91
N GLY A 39 -1.32 12.99 4.68
CA GLY A 39 -1.84 14.27 4.20
C GLY A 39 -3.36 14.32 4.08
N ILE A 40 -4.09 13.23 4.39
CA ILE A 40 -5.54 13.20 4.31
C ILE A 40 -6.19 14.23 5.25
N GLU A 41 -7.16 15.00 4.77
CA GLU A 41 -7.71 16.18 5.47
C GLU A 41 -8.47 15.85 6.76
N ILE A 42 -8.95 14.61 6.90
CA ILE A 42 -9.66 14.15 8.11
C ILE A 42 -8.73 13.71 9.24
N GLY A 43 -7.41 13.78 9.00
CA GLY A 43 -6.40 13.31 9.94
C GLY A 43 -6.23 11.79 9.92
N ASP A 44 -5.02 11.35 10.27
CA ASP A 44 -4.61 9.95 10.31
C ASP A 44 -3.53 9.73 11.38
N SER A 45 -3.15 8.47 11.58
CA SER A 45 -2.01 8.10 12.43
C SER A 45 -0.75 7.98 11.59
N THR A 46 0.39 8.41 12.14
CA THR A 46 1.70 8.21 11.52
C THR A 46 2.18 6.76 11.59
N GLY A 47 1.56 5.93 12.43
CA GLY A 47 2.11 4.63 12.73
C GLY A 47 3.51 4.71 13.35
N PHE A 48 4.27 3.61 13.27
CA PHE A 48 5.66 3.55 13.75
C PHE A 48 6.55 2.93 12.67
N LEU A 49 7.55 3.69 12.24
CA LEU A 49 8.64 3.17 11.42
C LEU A 49 9.79 2.80 12.36
N ALA A 50 10.01 1.51 12.54
CA ALA A 50 11.00 0.99 13.47
C ALA A 50 12.43 1.39 13.06
N SER A 51 13.18 1.90 14.03
CA SER A 51 14.58 2.27 13.90
C SER A 51 15.28 2.15 15.25
N PRO A 52 16.62 2.10 15.31
CA PRO A 52 17.37 2.17 16.56
C PRO A 52 17.03 3.41 17.39
N GLU A 53 16.88 4.57 16.76
CA GLU A 53 16.50 5.83 17.42
C GLU A 53 15.11 5.73 18.05
N TRP A 54 14.13 5.15 17.33
CA TRP A 54 12.80 4.93 17.87
C TRP A 54 12.84 3.98 19.09
N ALA A 55 13.61 2.89 19.00
CA ALA A 55 13.74 1.92 20.09
C ALA A 55 14.37 2.56 21.33
N GLU A 56 15.45 3.35 21.18
CA GLU A 56 16.09 4.09 22.25
C GLU A 56 15.11 5.04 22.96
N ASN A 57 14.34 5.83 22.18
CA ASN A 57 13.32 6.74 22.70
C ASN A 57 12.18 5.99 23.44
N ALA A 58 11.90 4.75 23.06
CA ALA A 58 10.91 3.89 23.71
C ALA A 58 11.51 3.10 24.91
N GLY A 59 12.79 3.25 25.21
CA GLY A 59 13.49 2.51 26.25
C GLY A 59 13.71 1.04 25.92
N LEU A 60 13.76 0.70 24.63
CA LEU A 60 13.97 -0.66 24.10
C LEU A 60 15.38 -0.79 23.53
N GLU A 61 15.90 -2.02 23.56
CA GLU A 61 17.18 -2.34 22.93
C GLU A 61 16.97 -2.76 21.47
N TRP A 62 17.78 -2.21 20.55
CA TRP A 62 17.81 -2.64 19.17
C TRP A 62 18.87 -3.72 18.97
N THR A 63 18.49 -4.85 18.41
CA THR A 63 19.38 -5.96 18.11
C THR A 63 19.44 -6.26 16.61
N ASP A 64 20.46 -6.99 16.16
CA ASP A 64 20.56 -7.43 14.76
C ASP A 64 19.31 -8.23 14.32
N GLY A 65 18.73 -9.01 15.24
CA GLY A 65 17.50 -9.75 14.99
C GLY A 65 16.32 -8.85 14.61
N GLN A 66 16.23 -7.66 15.19
CA GLN A 66 15.20 -6.68 14.83
C GLN A 66 15.41 -6.08 13.45
N THR A 67 16.65 -5.90 13.01
CA THR A 67 16.95 -5.50 11.63
C THR A 67 16.46 -6.56 10.63
N LEU A 68 16.70 -7.85 10.91
CA LEU A 68 16.24 -8.93 10.06
C LEU A 68 14.70 -8.99 9.99
N THR A 69 14.04 -8.94 11.13
CA THR A 69 12.58 -8.99 11.20
C THR A 69 11.93 -7.72 10.61
N ALA A 70 12.54 -6.56 10.77
CA ALA A 70 12.08 -5.32 10.12
C ALA A 70 12.09 -5.42 8.59
N ALA A 71 13.08 -6.13 8.01
CA ALA A 71 13.19 -6.30 6.56
C ALA A 71 12.05 -7.12 5.93
N ILE A 72 11.29 -7.87 6.73
CA ILE A 72 10.07 -8.58 6.31
C ILE A 72 8.78 -7.92 6.82
N GLY A 73 8.87 -6.68 7.34
CA GLY A 73 7.72 -5.93 7.81
C GLY A 73 7.25 -6.29 9.24
N GLN A 74 8.04 -7.03 9.98
CA GLN A 74 7.83 -7.37 11.39
C GLN A 74 8.61 -6.40 12.31
N SER A 75 9.03 -6.83 13.49
CA SER A 75 9.67 -6.00 14.51
C SER A 75 8.68 -4.99 15.11
N TYR A 76 9.07 -3.74 15.24
CA TYR A 76 8.26 -2.66 15.82
C TYR A 76 7.51 -1.82 14.75
N HIS A 77 7.44 -2.27 13.50
CA HIS A 77 6.68 -1.59 12.46
C HIS A 77 5.18 -1.64 12.74
N LEU A 78 4.52 -0.48 12.70
CA LEU A 78 3.06 -0.37 12.74
C LEU A 78 2.62 0.64 11.69
N PHE A 79 1.89 0.18 10.68
CA PHE A 79 1.44 1.02 9.58
C PHE A 79 -0.07 0.96 9.43
N THR A 80 -0.67 2.08 9.03
CA THR A 80 -2.09 2.13 8.75
C THR A 80 -2.40 1.53 7.37
N PRO A 81 -3.61 0.98 7.15
CA PRO A 81 -4.03 0.54 5.81
C PRO A 81 -3.93 1.65 4.76
N LEU A 82 -4.15 2.92 5.14
CA LEU A 82 -4.01 4.05 4.23
C LEU A 82 -2.56 4.28 3.81
N GLN A 83 -1.60 4.15 4.74
CA GLN A 83 -0.17 4.21 4.40
C GLN A 83 0.23 3.07 3.46
N LEU A 84 -0.28 1.85 3.68
CA LEU A 84 -0.03 0.70 2.82
C LEU A 84 -0.61 0.90 1.40
N ALA A 85 -1.83 1.46 1.29
CA ALA A 85 -2.42 1.79 0.01
C ALA A 85 -1.63 2.88 -0.73
N ASN A 86 -1.19 3.91 0.00
CA ASN A 86 -0.39 5.00 -0.58
C ASN A 86 1.01 4.51 -1.00
N TYR A 87 1.65 3.66 -0.19
CA TYR A 87 2.88 2.95 -0.57
C TYR A 87 2.70 2.17 -1.87
N MET A 88 1.61 1.37 -1.96
CA MET A 88 1.35 0.57 -3.16
C MET A 88 1.09 1.46 -4.38
N ALA A 89 0.37 2.57 -4.21
CA ALA A 89 0.13 3.54 -5.28
C ALA A 89 1.45 4.20 -5.75
N THR A 90 2.32 4.56 -4.80
CA THR A 90 3.65 5.12 -5.08
C THR A 90 4.51 4.13 -5.87
N LEU A 91 4.56 2.88 -5.43
CA LEU A 91 5.35 1.83 -6.09
C LEU A 91 4.84 1.55 -7.50
N ALA A 92 3.54 1.30 -7.65
CA ALA A 92 2.91 1.02 -8.94
C ALA A 92 2.91 2.26 -9.87
N GLY A 93 2.99 3.46 -9.31
CA GLY A 93 3.11 4.73 -10.03
C GLY A 93 4.55 5.14 -10.38
N GLY A 94 5.53 4.21 -10.30
CA GLY A 94 6.91 4.49 -10.69
C GLY A 94 7.71 5.33 -9.68
N GLY A 95 7.30 5.37 -8.41
CA GLY A 95 7.98 6.08 -7.34
C GLY A 95 7.42 7.47 -7.02
N GLU A 96 6.44 7.98 -7.76
CA GLU A 96 5.81 9.27 -7.47
C GLU A 96 4.90 9.16 -6.24
N HIS A 97 5.30 9.79 -5.14
CA HIS A 97 4.57 9.78 -3.89
C HIS A 97 3.67 11.02 -3.78
N TYR A 98 2.37 10.80 -3.66
CA TYR A 98 1.35 11.85 -3.50
C TYR A 98 0.77 11.84 -2.09
N GLU A 99 0.34 13.00 -1.61
CA GLU A 99 -0.48 13.07 -0.41
C GLU A 99 -1.87 12.47 -0.68
N ALA A 100 -2.38 11.68 0.29
CA ALA A 100 -3.75 11.21 0.22
C ALA A 100 -4.72 12.39 0.43
N HIS A 101 -5.84 12.42 -0.32
CA HIS A 101 -6.82 13.47 -0.20
C HIS A 101 -8.23 12.99 -0.54
N LEU A 102 -9.23 13.64 0.05
CA LEU A 102 -10.66 13.44 -0.24
C LEU A 102 -11.22 14.60 -1.07
N LEU A 103 -10.67 15.81 -0.86
CA LEU A 103 -11.14 17.02 -1.49
C LEU A 103 -10.47 17.23 -2.85
N LYS A 104 -11.20 17.00 -3.92
CA LYS A 104 -10.72 17.22 -5.29
C LYS A 104 -10.69 18.70 -5.68
N ASN A 105 -11.79 19.40 -5.42
CA ASN A 105 -11.91 20.86 -5.67
C ASN A 105 -13.09 21.46 -4.90
N VAL A 106 -13.05 22.77 -4.74
CA VAL A 106 -14.15 23.59 -4.25
C VAL A 106 -14.52 24.57 -5.36
N LYS A 107 -15.80 24.69 -5.67
CA LYS A 107 -16.32 25.60 -6.68
C LYS A 107 -17.16 26.72 -6.06
N SER A 108 -17.30 27.83 -6.76
CA SER A 108 -18.29 28.87 -6.42
C SER A 108 -19.70 28.30 -6.44
N TYR A 109 -20.64 28.98 -5.77
CA TYR A 109 -22.05 28.55 -5.67
C TYR A 109 -22.71 28.31 -7.05
N ASP A 110 -22.36 29.13 -8.02
CA ASP A 110 -22.85 29.04 -9.41
C ASP A 110 -22.03 28.09 -10.30
N ASN A 111 -21.04 27.39 -9.73
CA ASN A 111 -20.09 26.53 -10.42
C ASN A 111 -19.24 27.21 -11.52
N SER A 112 -19.23 28.54 -11.59
CA SER A 112 -18.50 29.30 -12.61
C SER A 112 -17.00 29.35 -12.36
N GLN A 113 -16.54 29.19 -11.11
CA GLN A 113 -15.15 29.31 -10.74
C GLN A 113 -14.72 28.15 -9.85
N VAL A 114 -13.49 27.69 -10.02
CA VAL A 114 -12.83 26.78 -9.08
C VAL A 114 -12.09 27.64 -8.04
N LEU A 115 -12.55 27.60 -6.79
CA LEU A 115 -11.98 28.36 -5.68
C LEU A 115 -10.77 27.67 -5.06
N TYR A 116 -10.74 26.34 -5.11
CA TYR A 116 -9.66 25.48 -4.67
C TYR A 116 -9.60 24.24 -5.57
N ALA A 117 -8.41 23.80 -5.91
CA ALA A 117 -8.14 22.51 -6.54
C ALA A 117 -6.99 21.83 -5.82
N TYR A 118 -7.11 20.52 -5.63
CA TYR A 118 -6.02 19.73 -5.09
C TYR A 118 -4.76 19.88 -5.94
N ASN A 119 -3.62 20.06 -5.30
CA ASN A 119 -2.32 20.07 -5.96
C ASN A 119 -1.98 18.66 -6.44
N LYS A 120 -1.69 18.52 -7.73
CA LYS A 120 -1.37 17.24 -8.37
C LYS A 120 0.13 16.96 -8.44
N ASP A 121 0.97 17.82 -7.87
CA ASP A 121 2.40 17.58 -7.84
C ASP A 121 2.73 16.52 -6.79
N PRO A 122 3.65 15.59 -7.06
CA PRO A 122 4.08 14.61 -6.07
C PRO A 122 4.76 15.33 -4.89
N LYS A 123 4.54 14.82 -3.68
CA LYS A 123 5.23 15.27 -2.46
C LYS A 123 6.74 15.04 -2.56
N ASN A 124 7.11 13.88 -3.09
CA ASN A 124 8.47 13.49 -3.43
C ASN A 124 8.45 12.36 -4.47
N THR A 125 9.60 12.07 -5.04
CA THR A 125 9.80 10.92 -5.92
C THR A 125 10.84 10.00 -5.28
N VAL A 126 10.47 8.72 -5.13
CA VAL A 126 11.39 7.67 -4.70
C VAL A 126 12.17 7.19 -5.92
N GLU A 127 13.49 7.32 -5.88
CA GLU A 127 14.33 6.86 -6.98
C GLU A 127 14.40 5.34 -7.00
N ILE A 128 13.82 4.74 -8.04
CA ILE A 128 13.82 3.29 -8.28
C ILE A 128 14.29 3.07 -9.72
N SER A 129 15.29 2.21 -9.93
CA SER A 129 15.66 1.85 -11.29
C SER A 129 14.55 1.05 -11.98
N ASP A 130 14.35 1.26 -13.29
CA ASP A 130 13.34 0.54 -14.07
C ASP A 130 13.46 -0.98 -13.87
N SER A 131 14.68 -1.52 -13.92
CA SER A 131 14.91 -2.96 -13.72
C SER A 131 14.54 -3.46 -12.32
N THR A 132 14.64 -2.62 -11.29
CA THR A 132 14.21 -2.97 -9.93
C THR A 132 12.70 -2.93 -9.82
N LEU A 133 12.09 -1.87 -10.36
CA LEU A 133 10.64 -1.71 -10.38
C LEU A 133 9.97 -2.86 -11.13
N ASP A 134 10.44 -3.16 -12.36
CA ASP A 134 9.93 -4.26 -13.17
C ASP A 134 10.01 -5.59 -12.43
N ALA A 135 11.15 -5.91 -11.81
CA ALA A 135 11.33 -7.16 -11.08
C ALA A 135 10.42 -7.28 -9.83
N VAL A 136 10.10 -6.16 -9.18
CA VAL A 136 9.16 -6.14 -8.05
C VAL A 136 7.73 -6.33 -8.53
N LEU A 137 7.30 -5.55 -9.53
CA LEU A 137 5.94 -5.61 -10.08
C LEU A 137 5.66 -6.97 -10.74
N GLU A 138 6.65 -7.55 -11.45
CA GLU A 138 6.59 -8.90 -12.00
C GLU A 138 6.38 -9.95 -10.89
N GLY A 139 7.16 -9.89 -9.80
CA GLY A 139 6.99 -10.83 -8.68
C GLY A 139 5.64 -10.71 -7.98
N MET A 140 5.06 -9.50 -7.95
CA MET A 140 3.70 -9.29 -7.46
C MET A 140 2.65 -9.82 -8.43
N HIS A 141 2.88 -9.73 -9.74
CA HIS A 141 2.00 -10.29 -10.76
C HIS A 141 2.04 -11.83 -10.77
N ASP A 142 3.23 -12.40 -10.66
CA ASP A 142 3.42 -13.85 -10.58
C ASP A 142 2.68 -14.47 -9.40
N LEU A 143 2.53 -13.74 -8.29
CA LEU A 143 1.73 -14.19 -7.16
C LEU A 143 0.25 -14.36 -7.54
N THR A 144 -0.32 -13.41 -8.28
CA THR A 144 -1.75 -13.44 -8.69
C THR A 144 -2.04 -14.45 -9.79
N THR A 145 -1.08 -14.74 -10.64
CA THR A 145 -1.19 -15.74 -11.73
C THR A 145 -0.73 -17.14 -11.31
N GLY A 146 -0.05 -17.24 -10.17
CA GLY A 146 0.50 -18.46 -9.59
C GLY A 146 -0.30 -18.96 -8.38
N SER A 147 0.23 -18.74 -7.18
CA SER A 147 -0.36 -19.29 -5.94
C SER A 147 -1.73 -18.70 -5.57
N LEU A 148 -2.06 -17.49 -6.01
CA LEU A 148 -3.38 -16.87 -5.84
C LEU A 148 -4.24 -16.91 -7.12
N TYR A 149 -3.92 -17.79 -8.04
CA TYR A 149 -4.65 -17.90 -9.31
C TYR A 149 -6.17 -18.11 -9.11
N TYR A 150 -6.55 -18.95 -8.16
CA TYR A 150 -7.97 -19.24 -7.92
C TYR A 150 -8.75 -18.07 -7.38
N GLU A 151 -8.13 -17.23 -6.57
CA GLU A 151 -8.70 -16.01 -6.01
C GLU A 151 -8.81 -14.91 -7.07
N PHE A 152 -7.82 -14.81 -7.97
CA PHE A 152 -7.75 -13.76 -8.99
C PHE A 152 -8.34 -14.13 -10.36
N ARG A 153 -8.73 -15.39 -10.59
CA ARG A 153 -9.28 -15.84 -11.88
C ARG A 153 -10.52 -15.08 -12.33
N ASP A 154 -11.30 -14.56 -11.39
CA ASP A 154 -12.53 -13.79 -11.63
C ASP A 154 -12.28 -12.25 -11.55
N CYS A 155 -11.02 -11.83 -11.42
CA CYS A 155 -10.66 -10.42 -11.50
C CYS A 155 -10.78 -9.92 -12.94
N VAL A 156 -11.51 -8.81 -13.14
CA VAL A 156 -11.85 -8.30 -14.49
C VAL A 156 -10.68 -7.69 -15.25
N VAL A 157 -9.55 -7.48 -14.57
CA VAL A 157 -8.29 -6.97 -15.14
C VAL A 157 -7.11 -7.71 -14.52
N SER A 158 -5.94 -7.66 -15.18
CA SER A 158 -4.67 -8.14 -14.61
C SER A 158 -4.32 -7.39 -13.33
N ALA A 159 -3.65 -8.03 -12.39
CA ALA A 159 -3.27 -7.42 -11.13
C ALA A 159 -1.89 -7.89 -10.64
N GLY A 160 -1.30 -7.13 -9.74
CA GLY A 160 -0.20 -7.56 -8.90
C GLY A 160 -0.57 -7.44 -7.43
N ALA A 161 -0.10 -8.35 -6.59
CA ALA A 161 -0.44 -8.37 -5.17
C ALA A 161 0.72 -8.85 -4.28
N LYS A 162 0.59 -8.58 -2.98
CA LYS A 162 1.45 -9.17 -1.95
C LYS A 162 0.66 -9.45 -0.68
N THR A 163 0.85 -10.66 -0.17
CA THR A 163 0.29 -11.12 1.11
C THR A 163 1.24 -10.79 2.25
N GLY A 164 0.69 -10.49 3.41
CA GLY A 164 1.41 -10.39 4.67
C GLY A 164 0.63 -11.09 5.79
N THR A 165 1.34 -11.81 6.63
CA THR A 165 0.80 -12.42 7.85
C THR A 165 1.68 -11.96 9.00
N ALA A 166 1.20 -10.98 9.75
CA ALA A 166 1.96 -10.33 10.82
C ALA A 166 1.66 -10.99 12.16
N GLU A 167 2.67 -11.57 12.79
CA GLU A 167 2.56 -12.15 14.14
C GLU A 167 2.38 -11.05 15.18
N ILE A 168 1.39 -11.20 16.06
CA ILE A 168 1.07 -10.25 17.14
C ILE A 168 1.19 -10.84 18.54
N GLY A 169 1.77 -12.03 18.66
CA GLY A 169 1.91 -12.77 19.91
C GLY A 169 0.77 -13.75 20.18
N ASP A 170 0.96 -14.63 21.15
CA ASP A 170 -0.01 -15.66 21.57
C ASP A 170 -0.54 -16.56 20.42
N GLY A 171 0.25 -16.72 19.35
CA GLY A 171 -0.13 -17.49 18.17
C GLY A 171 -1.20 -16.79 17.29
N LEU A 172 -1.49 -15.52 17.55
CA LEU A 172 -2.40 -14.70 16.76
C LEU A 172 -1.64 -13.96 15.65
N VAL A 173 -2.32 -13.74 14.53
CA VAL A 173 -1.77 -13.00 13.40
C VAL A 173 -2.75 -11.95 12.87
N ASN A 174 -2.24 -10.88 12.32
CA ASN A 174 -2.99 -9.95 11.49
C ASN A 174 -2.76 -10.28 10.02
N GLY A 175 -3.83 -10.42 9.25
CA GLY A 175 -3.76 -10.54 7.80
C GLY A 175 -3.60 -9.16 7.17
N VAL A 176 -2.64 -9.04 6.26
CA VAL A 176 -2.40 -7.83 5.46
C VAL A 176 -2.32 -8.22 3.99
N PHE A 177 -2.94 -7.44 3.14
CA PHE A 177 -2.94 -7.66 1.70
C PHE A 177 -2.85 -6.32 0.98
N ILE A 178 -1.94 -6.22 0.02
CA ILE A 178 -1.87 -5.07 -0.88
C ILE A 178 -1.95 -5.56 -2.32
N ALA A 179 -2.59 -4.76 -3.18
CA ALA A 179 -2.72 -5.04 -4.61
C ALA A 179 -2.76 -3.75 -5.43
N PHE A 180 -2.46 -3.88 -6.70
CA PHE A 180 -2.67 -2.84 -7.69
C PHE A 180 -3.23 -3.44 -8.99
N ALA A 181 -3.95 -2.66 -9.76
CA ALA A 181 -4.56 -3.10 -11.02
C ALA A 181 -4.84 -1.91 -11.97
N PRO A 182 -4.84 -2.13 -13.33
CA PRO A 182 -4.28 -3.28 -14.03
C PRO A 182 -2.76 -3.37 -13.88
N TYR A 183 -2.19 -4.56 -14.11
CA TYR A 183 -0.73 -4.75 -14.03
C TYR A 183 0.02 -3.87 -15.05
N GLU A 184 -0.46 -3.81 -16.29
CA GLU A 184 0.20 -3.10 -17.38
C GLU A 184 0.07 -1.57 -17.29
N ASN A 185 -0.98 -1.08 -16.63
CA ASN A 185 -1.23 0.36 -16.49
C ASN A 185 -2.03 0.62 -15.19
N PRO A 186 -1.37 0.67 -14.04
CA PRO A 186 -2.01 0.78 -12.73
C PRO A 186 -2.95 1.99 -12.61
N GLN A 187 -4.17 1.75 -12.14
CA GLN A 187 -5.21 2.78 -11.93
C GLN A 187 -5.79 2.76 -10.52
N ILE A 188 -5.62 1.66 -9.80
CA ILE A 188 -6.05 1.51 -8.41
C ILE A 188 -5.01 0.77 -7.60
N ALA A 189 -4.79 1.23 -6.38
CA ALA A 189 -4.07 0.51 -5.34
C ALA A 189 -5.03 0.19 -4.19
N VAL A 190 -4.92 -1.02 -3.66
CA VAL A 190 -5.79 -1.54 -2.60
C VAL A 190 -4.93 -2.03 -1.45
N ALA A 191 -5.33 -1.72 -0.23
CA ALA A 191 -4.80 -2.35 0.98
C ALA A 191 -5.95 -2.86 1.85
N VAL A 192 -5.82 -4.09 2.32
CA VAL A 192 -6.76 -4.74 3.24
C VAL A 192 -5.99 -5.20 4.46
N ALA A 193 -6.49 -4.90 5.64
CA ALA A 193 -5.95 -5.40 6.89
C ALA A 193 -7.08 -5.92 7.78
N ILE A 194 -6.90 -7.13 8.32
CA ILE A 194 -7.86 -7.77 9.22
C ILE A 194 -7.10 -8.25 10.45
N GLU A 195 -7.51 -7.77 11.61
CA GLU A 195 -6.96 -8.21 12.88
C GLU A 195 -7.42 -9.64 13.19
N LYS A 196 -6.52 -10.44 13.75
CA LYS A 196 -6.76 -11.83 14.15
C LYS A 196 -7.31 -12.69 13.01
N ALA A 197 -6.77 -12.49 11.82
CA ALA A 197 -7.04 -13.33 10.65
C ALA A 197 -6.30 -14.68 10.77
N GLU A 198 -6.60 -15.61 9.87
CA GLU A 198 -5.83 -16.86 9.76
C GLU A 198 -4.56 -16.63 8.93
N ALA A 199 -4.71 -16.02 7.75
CA ALA A 199 -3.58 -15.67 6.87
C ALA A 199 -3.87 -14.44 6.01
N GLY A 200 -2.82 -13.75 5.55
CA GLY A 200 -2.98 -12.62 4.63
C GLY A 200 -3.54 -13.02 3.27
N ALA A 201 -3.34 -14.25 2.83
CA ALA A 201 -3.89 -14.76 1.57
C ALA A 201 -5.42 -14.79 1.55
N ASP A 202 -6.07 -15.00 2.70
CA ASP A 202 -7.53 -15.06 2.83
C ASP A 202 -8.22 -13.72 2.53
N LEU A 203 -7.43 -12.64 2.45
CA LEU A 203 -7.91 -11.30 2.12
C LEU A 203 -7.97 -11.04 0.61
N ALA A 204 -7.42 -11.93 -0.21
CA ALA A 204 -7.40 -11.77 -1.66
C ALA A 204 -8.78 -11.58 -2.30
N PRO A 205 -9.84 -12.35 -1.92
CA PRO A 205 -11.17 -12.14 -2.48
C PRO A 205 -11.71 -10.72 -2.22
N VAL A 206 -11.45 -10.15 -1.05
CA VAL A 206 -11.87 -8.76 -0.73
C VAL A 206 -11.19 -7.75 -1.66
N ALA A 207 -9.90 -7.93 -1.92
CA ALA A 207 -9.16 -7.07 -2.84
C ALA A 207 -9.70 -7.19 -4.28
N VAL A 208 -9.99 -8.41 -4.73
CA VAL A 208 -10.59 -8.67 -6.05
C VAL A 208 -11.96 -8.01 -6.17
N ASP A 209 -12.82 -8.10 -5.15
CA ASP A 209 -14.13 -7.45 -5.15
C ASP A 209 -14.01 -5.93 -5.25
N ILE A 210 -13.06 -5.32 -4.54
CA ILE A 210 -12.80 -3.87 -4.62
C ILE A 210 -12.34 -3.49 -6.04
N ILE A 211 -11.40 -4.22 -6.63
CA ILE A 211 -10.90 -3.99 -7.99
C ILE A 211 -12.05 -4.11 -9.00
N ASN A 212 -12.82 -5.19 -8.93
CA ASN A 212 -13.96 -5.43 -9.82
C ASN A 212 -15.02 -4.34 -9.69
N ALA A 213 -15.33 -3.89 -8.47
CA ALA A 213 -16.27 -2.81 -8.24
C ALA A 213 -15.78 -1.46 -8.84
N TYR A 214 -14.48 -1.18 -8.76
CA TYR A 214 -13.89 0.02 -9.33
C TYR A 214 -14.05 0.06 -10.86
N PHE A 215 -13.69 -1.03 -11.56
CA PHE A 215 -13.77 -1.09 -13.02
C PHE A 215 -15.20 -1.24 -13.53
N SER A 216 -16.09 -1.88 -12.80
CA SER A 216 -17.51 -1.97 -13.16
C SER A 216 -18.21 -0.61 -13.12
N ARG A 217 -17.81 0.29 -12.20
CA ARG A 217 -18.34 1.66 -12.12
C ARG A 217 -17.84 2.54 -13.27
N SER A 218 -16.60 2.36 -13.70
CA SER A 218 -16.04 3.13 -14.82
C SER A 218 -16.72 2.83 -16.16
N THR A 219 -17.28 1.62 -16.33
CA THR A 219 -18.06 1.25 -17.51
C THR A 219 -19.51 1.77 -17.47
N SER A 220 -20.05 2.10 -16.28
CA SER A 220 -21.44 2.54 -16.09
C SER A 220 -21.62 4.06 -16.05
N SER A 221 -20.54 4.85 -16.05
CA SER A 221 -20.60 6.30 -15.78
C SER A 221 -20.88 7.19 -17.02
N THR A 222 -21.69 6.74 -17.98
CA THR A 222 -22.17 7.59 -19.09
C THR A 222 -23.53 8.25 -18.82
N ALA A 223 -24.16 8.01 -17.68
CA ALA A 223 -25.37 8.73 -17.29
C ALA A 223 -25.00 9.88 -16.32
N PRO A 224 -25.30 11.16 -16.64
CA PRO A 224 -25.18 12.22 -15.66
C PRO A 224 -26.11 11.90 -14.49
N ILE A 225 -25.59 11.94 -13.25
CA ILE A 225 -26.41 11.89 -12.06
C ILE A 225 -27.29 13.15 -12.09
N GLN A 226 -28.53 13.04 -12.55
CA GLN A 226 -29.56 14.03 -12.31
C GLN A 226 -30.03 13.85 -10.87
N GLY A 227 -29.23 14.36 -9.93
CA GLY A 227 -29.65 14.53 -8.55
C GLY A 227 -30.16 15.94 -8.35
N GLU A 228 -31.45 16.12 -8.11
CA GLU A 228 -31.96 17.35 -7.54
C GLU A 228 -31.25 17.56 -6.20
N ASN A 229 -30.54 18.69 -6.05
CA ASN A 229 -29.99 19.11 -4.77
C ASN A 229 -31.14 19.46 -3.82
N ILE A 230 -31.58 18.49 -3.03
CA ILE A 230 -32.49 18.75 -1.90
C ILE A 230 -31.61 19.22 -0.75
N LEU A 231 -31.52 20.54 -0.57
CA LEU A 231 -31.04 21.11 0.67
C LEU A 231 -32.06 20.79 1.77
N ILE A 232 -31.67 19.98 2.73
CA ILE A 232 -32.46 19.79 3.97
C ILE A 232 -32.38 21.12 4.73
N GLN A 233 -33.52 21.77 4.90
CA GLN A 233 -33.70 22.95 5.78
C GLN A 233 -33.65 22.55 7.24
#